data_d4d616097270e28d84fb923209ac035b
#
_entry.id   d4d616097270e28d84fb923209ac035b
#
_cell.length_a   1.000
_cell.length_b   1.000
_cell.length_c   1.000
_cell.angle_alpha   90.00
_cell.angle_beta   90.00
_cell.angle_gamma   90.00
#
_symmetry.space_group_name_H-M   'P 1'
#
loop_
_entity.id
_entity.type
_entity.pdbx_description
1 polymer ?
#
loop_
_entity_poly.entity_id
_entity_poly.type
_entity_poly.pdbx_seq_one_letter_code
_entity_poly.pdbx_strand_id
1 'polypeptide(L)'
;HFLFNTLNSISTLVLLRQTERANAMLSRLSSFLRYTLVNEPTAKVTLVQEVETLKLYLEIEKMRSEDRLRPPFKIDGDTIGARLPSLLLQPLIENAIKYAVTPAEHGADIWITAQREGQAVRIEVADSGPGSGGTPVDAQSTGVGLTNIQDRLAQAYGPAHGFSTRTNEHGGFSVIIEIPLETDQKDYS
;
A
#
# COMPACT_ATOMS: atom_id res chain seq x y z
N HIS A 1 15.06 0.29 -1.11
CA HIS A 1 15.09 1.54 -1.89
C HIS A 1 14.39 2.69 -1.18
N PHE A 2 13.20 2.45 -0.64
CA PHE A 2 12.44 3.43 0.18
C PHE A 2 13.27 3.98 1.36
N LEU A 3 13.90 3.09 2.14
CA LEU A 3 14.69 3.48 3.32
C LEU A 3 15.83 4.41 2.94
N PHE A 4 16.63 4.06 1.93
CA PHE A 4 17.76 4.90 1.49
C PHE A 4 17.29 6.26 0.97
N ASN A 5 16.21 6.30 0.20
CA ASN A 5 15.65 7.56 -0.31
C ASN A 5 15.14 8.44 0.83
N THR A 6 14.53 7.85 1.86
CA THR A 6 14.06 8.58 3.04
C THR A 6 15.23 9.14 3.85
N LEU A 7 16.28 8.35 4.10
CA LEU A 7 17.49 8.80 4.79
C LEU A 7 18.19 9.94 4.03
N ASN A 8 18.29 9.84 2.69
CA ASN A 8 18.85 10.91 1.86
C ASN A 8 18.00 12.20 1.96
N SER A 9 16.68 12.09 1.97
CA SER A 9 15.79 13.24 2.16
C SER A 9 15.99 13.90 3.53
N ILE A 10 16.10 13.10 4.60
CA ILE A 10 16.41 13.60 5.94
C ILE A 10 17.75 14.34 5.95
N SER A 11 18.78 13.77 5.34
CA SER A 11 20.09 14.40 5.23
C SER A 11 20.02 15.74 4.49
N THR A 12 19.29 15.81 3.40
CA THR A 12 19.05 17.05 2.64
C THR A 12 18.33 18.11 3.50
N LEU A 13 17.31 17.73 4.25
CA LEU A 13 16.58 18.63 5.15
C LEU A 13 17.52 19.19 6.25
N VAL A 14 18.43 18.38 6.77
CA VAL A 14 19.44 18.81 7.74
C VAL A 14 20.41 19.84 7.12
N LEU A 15 20.90 19.56 5.91
CA LEU A 15 21.78 20.51 5.19
C LEU A 15 21.09 21.84 4.90
N LEU A 16 19.79 21.81 4.61
CA LEU A 16 18.96 23.01 4.41
C LEU A 16 18.53 23.66 5.71
N ARG A 17 19.00 23.19 6.86
CA ARG A 17 18.65 23.68 8.21
C ARG A 17 17.15 23.59 8.52
N GLN A 18 16.41 22.69 7.86
CA GLN A 18 15.00 22.43 8.13
C GLN A 18 14.84 21.35 9.21
N THR A 19 15.36 21.63 10.41
CA THR A 19 15.51 20.66 11.50
C THR A 19 14.18 20.05 11.93
N GLU A 20 13.13 20.85 12.02
CA GLU A 20 11.80 20.36 12.44
C GLU A 20 11.22 19.36 11.43
N ARG A 21 11.35 19.63 10.12
CA ARG A 21 10.92 18.70 9.07
C ARG A 21 11.76 17.44 9.07
N ALA A 22 13.06 17.55 9.26
CA ALA A 22 13.96 16.41 9.36
C ALA A 22 13.58 15.51 10.56
N ASN A 23 13.35 16.08 11.72
CA ASN A 23 12.90 15.36 12.92
C ASN A 23 11.52 14.71 12.73
N ALA A 24 10.58 15.40 12.11
CA ALA A 24 9.26 14.85 11.82
C ALA A 24 9.36 13.62 10.89
N MET A 25 10.18 13.70 9.83
CA MET A 25 10.41 12.58 8.92
C MET A 25 11.11 11.42 9.62
N LEU A 26 12.11 11.69 10.46
CA LEU A 26 12.83 10.67 11.23
C LEU A 26 11.90 9.93 12.22
N SER A 27 11.02 10.67 12.91
CA SER A 27 10.02 10.08 13.82
C SER A 27 9.06 9.15 13.09
N ARG A 28 8.56 9.54 11.92
CA ARG A 28 7.68 8.72 11.09
C ARG A 28 8.39 7.47 10.59
N LEU A 29 9.63 7.63 10.13
CA LEU A 29 10.47 6.51 9.70
C LEU A 29 10.71 5.52 10.84
N SER A 30 11.02 6.00 12.04
CA SER A 30 11.21 5.16 13.23
C SER A 30 9.96 4.38 13.58
N SER A 31 8.78 5.01 13.53
CA SER A 31 7.50 4.36 13.78
C SER A 31 7.19 3.29 12.73
N PHE A 32 7.42 3.59 11.45
CA PHE A 32 7.25 2.65 10.35
C PHE A 32 8.18 1.43 10.51
N LEU A 33 9.47 1.66 10.76
CA LEU A 33 10.45 0.58 10.95
C LEU A 33 10.12 -0.29 12.17
N ARG A 34 9.71 0.31 13.28
CA ARG A 34 9.30 -0.44 14.48
C ARG A 34 8.16 -1.40 14.15
N TYR A 35 7.15 -0.93 13.42
CA TYR A 35 6.04 -1.78 13.01
C TYR A 35 6.49 -2.90 12.06
N THR A 36 7.28 -2.59 11.05
CA THR A 36 7.71 -3.56 10.03
C THR A 36 8.70 -4.60 10.56
N LEU A 37 9.51 -4.26 11.56
CA LEU A 37 10.49 -5.18 12.17
C LEU A 37 9.87 -6.11 13.23
N VAL A 38 8.76 -5.71 13.85
CA VAL A 38 8.07 -6.54 14.86
C VAL A 38 7.22 -7.62 14.21
N ASN A 39 6.66 -7.35 13.03
CA ASN A 39 5.77 -8.29 12.35
C ASN A 39 6.56 -9.15 11.35
N GLU A 40 6.49 -10.46 11.52
CA GLU A 40 7.04 -11.39 10.53
C GLU A 40 6.23 -11.28 9.21
N PRO A 41 6.88 -11.39 8.03
CA PRO A 41 6.20 -11.27 6.74
C PRO A 41 5.09 -12.31 6.52
N THR A 42 5.18 -13.46 7.21
CA THR A 42 4.19 -14.55 7.16
C THR A 42 3.07 -14.39 8.18
N ALA A 43 3.23 -13.50 9.16
CA ALA A 43 2.20 -13.25 10.17
C ALA A 43 0.99 -12.54 9.54
N LYS A 44 -0.22 -12.96 9.92
CA LYS A 44 -1.44 -12.24 9.58
C LYS A 44 -1.64 -11.08 10.55
N VAL A 45 -1.91 -9.90 10.01
CA VAL A 45 -2.29 -8.69 10.74
C VAL A 45 -3.72 -8.31 10.42
N THR A 46 -4.33 -7.43 11.20
CA THR A 46 -5.65 -6.89 10.86
C THR A 46 -5.54 -5.84 9.74
N LEU A 47 -6.62 -5.67 8.99
CA LEU A 47 -6.67 -4.64 7.94
C LEU A 47 -6.41 -3.23 8.51
N VAL A 48 -6.90 -2.92 9.72
CA VAL A 48 -6.62 -1.64 10.37
C VAL A 48 -5.12 -1.45 10.63
N GLN A 49 -4.40 -2.49 11.06
CA GLN A 49 -2.96 -2.42 11.29
C GLN A 49 -2.20 -2.20 9.97
N GLU A 50 -2.59 -2.89 8.91
CA GLU A 50 -2.01 -2.69 7.58
C GLU A 50 -2.25 -1.26 7.07
N VAL A 51 -3.47 -0.74 7.21
CA VAL A 51 -3.83 0.64 6.83
C VAL A 51 -3.04 1.68 7.62
N GLU A 52 -2.88 1.51 8.93
CA GLU A 52 -2.06 2.44 9.74
C GLU A 52 -0.59 2.44 9.31
N THR A 53 -0.05 1.29 8.95
CA THR A 53 1.31 1.20 8.40
C THR A 53 1.41 1.91 7.04
N LEU A 54 0.42 1.73 6.17
CA LEU A 54 0.36 2.43 4.89
C LEU A 54 0.25 3.95 5.07
N LYS A 55 -0.49 4.42 6.05
CA LYS A 55 -0.57 5.86 6.36
C LYS A 55 0.80 6.43 6.73
N LEU A 56 1.56 5.74 7.60
CA LEU A 56 2.94 6.15 7.95
C LEU A 56 3.84 6.20 6.71
N TYR A 57 3.78 5.17 5.87
CA TYR A 57 4.52 5.12 4.62
C TYR A 57 4.18 6.30 3.70
N LEU A 58 2.88 6.55 3.48
CA LEU A 58 2.39 7.61 2.61
C LEU A 58 2.70 9.02 3.15
N GLU A 59 2.70 9.22 4.46
CA GLU A 59 3.13 10.49 5.07
C GLU A 59 4.60 10.78 4.78
N ILE A 60 5.47 9.77 4.84
CA ILE A 60 6.89 9.92 4.49
C ILE A 60 7.04 10.25 3.00
N GLU A 61 6.34 9.50 2.14
CA GLU A 61 6.36 9.74 0.69
C GLU A 61 5.82 11.14 0.33
N LYS A 62 4.76 11.58 0.99
CA LYS A 62 4.20 12.93 0.80
C LYS A 62 5.20 14.02 1.18
N MET A 63 5.91 13.88 2.31
CA MET A 63 6.97 14.83 2.71
C MET A 63 8.12 14.89 1.69
N ARG A 64 8.36 13.80 0.97
CA ARG A 64 9.41 13.68 -0.05
C ARG A 64 8.96 14.21 -1.41
N SER A 65 7.70 14.02 -1.77
CA SER A 65 7.16 14.33 -3.09
C SER A 65 6.44 15.67 -3.20
N GLU A 66 6.58 16.54 -2.20
CA GLU A 66 6.01 17.90 -2.20
C GLU A 66 4.51 17.95 -2.56
N ASP A 67 3.71 17.21 -1.82
CA ASP A 67 2.23 17.19 -1.93
C ASP A 67 1.63 16.64 -3.25
N ARG A 68 2.43 16.03 -4.13
CA ARG A 68 1.92 15.40 -5.35
C ARG A 68 1.11 14.11 -5.12
N LEU A 69 1.12 13.61 -3.89
CA LEU A 69 0.45 12.38 -3.49
C LEU A 69 -0.82 12.69 -2.69
N ARG A 70 -1.94 12.17 -3.14
CA ARG A 70 -3.27 12.35 -2.52
C ARG A 70 -3.91 10.99 -2.25
N PRO A 71 -3.69 10.40 -1.07
CA PRO A 71 -4.21 9.09 -0.75
C PRO A 71 -5.51 9.17 0.09
N PRO A 72 -6.70 9.05 -0.47
CA PRO A 72 -7.91 8.82 0.30
C PRO A 72 -8.05 7.33 0.67
N PHE A 73 -8.36 7.08 1.94
CA PHE A 73 -8.74 5.76 2.45
C PHE A 73 -10.26 5.72 2.65
N LYS A 74 -10.90 4.70 2.10
CA LYS A 74 -12.31 4.40 2.34
C LYS A 74 -12.43 2.95 2.79
N ILE A 75 -12.40 2.76 4.09
CA ILE A 75 -12.39 1.45 4.74
C ILE A 75 -13.69 1.29 5.51
N ASP A 76 -14.52 0.34 5.12
CA ASP A 76 -15.77 0.06 5.83
C ASP A 76 -15.49 -0.53 7.21
N GLY A 77 -16.23 -0.08 8.22
CA GLY A 77 -15.98 -0.39 9.62
C GLY A 77 -16.05 -1.88 9.96
N ASP A 78 -16.83 -2.66 9.22
CA ASP A 78 -16.98 -4.10 9.40
C ASP A 78 -15.85 -4.92 8.72
N THR A 79 -14.91 -4.26 8.03
CA THR A 79 -13.73 -4.88 7.40
C THR A 79 -12.44 -4.70 8.19
N ILE A 80 -12.39 -3.81 9.16
CA ILE A 80 -11.17 -3.43 9.88
C ILE A 80 -10.47 -4.59 10.61
N GLY A 81 -11.27 -5.57 11.06
CA GLY A 81 -10.80 -6.80 11.72
C GLY A 81 -10.37 -7.92 10.78
N ALA A 82 -10.56 -7.77 9.47
CA ALA A 82 -10.15 -8.78 8.51
C ALA A 82 -8.64 -9.05 8.61
N ARG A 83 -8.25 -10.32 8.51
CA ARG A 83 -6.87 -10.75 8.65
C ARG A 83 -6.22 -10.91 7.28
N LEU A 84 -5.04 -10.32 7.07
CA LEU A 84 -4.25 -10.43 5.85
C LEU A 84 -2.77 -10.55 6.17
N PRO A 85 -1.95 -11.12 5.26
CA PRO A 85 -0.51 -11.17 5.43
C PRO A 85 0.08 -9.76 5.63
N SER A 86 0.98 -9.61 6.60
CA SER A 86 1.63 -8.33 6.92
C SER A 86 2.34 -7.74 5.71
N LEU A 87 2.25 -6.44 5.49
CA LEU A 87 2.86 -5.72 4.36
C LEU A 87 2.42 -6.26 2.97
N LEU A 88 1.15 -6.69 2.86
CA LEU A 88 0.59 -7.17 1.60
C LEU A 88 0.26 -6.01 0.64
N LEU A 89 -0.29 -4.92 1.18
CA LEU A 89 -0.75 -3.79 0.38
C LEU A 89 0.37 -2.79 0.03
N GLN A 90 1.45 -2.76 0.81
CA GLN A 90 2.55 -1.81 0.59
C GLN A 90 3.14 -1.88 -0.83
N PRO A 91 3.46 -3.06 -1.41
CA PRO A 91 3.98 -3.13 -2.77
C PRO A 91 3.03 -2.56 -3.83
N LEU A 92 1.71 -2.62 -3.59
CA LEU A 92 0.71 -2.02 -4.49
C LEU A 92 0.78 -0.50 -4.47
N ILE A 93 0.94 0.08 -3.28
CA ILE A 93 1.12 1.52 -3.12
C ILE A 93 2.45 1.98 -3.71
N GLU A 94 3.52 1.23 -3.51
CA GLU A 94 4.83 1.51 -4.12
C GLU A 94 4.73 1.53 -5.65
N ASN A 95 4.01 0.58 -6.24
CA ASN A 95 3.75 0.54 -7.67
C ASN A 95 2.95 1.75 -8.14
N ALA A 96 1.86 2.10 -7.43
CA ALA A 96 1.04 3.28 -7.77
C ALA A 96 1.86 4.58 -7.70
N ILE A 97 2.72 4.75 -6.70
CA ILE A 97 3.62 5.91 -6.61
C ILE A 97 4.60 5.92 -7.79
N LYS A 98 5.23 4.79 -8.08
CA LYS A 98 6.23 4.68 -9.13
C LYS A 98 5.67 4.94 -10.52
N TYR A 99 4.50 4.39 -10.82
CA TYR A 99 3.97 4.38 -12.19
C TYR A 99 2.88 5.44 -12.44
N ALA A 100 2.20 5.92 -11.39
CA ALA A 100 1.19 6.95 -11.53
C ALA A 100 1.65 8.32 -11.03
N VAL A 101 2.17 8.41 -9.81
CA VAL A 101 2.52 9.71 -9.18
C VAL A 101 3.83 10.28 -9.72
N THR A 102 4.88 9.46 -9.78
CA THR A 102 6.22 9.92 -10.19
C THR A 102 6.26 10.49 -11.60
N PRO A 103 5.66 9.86 -12.62
CA PRO A 103 5.68 10.41 -13.98
C PRO A 103 4.70 11.55 -14.20
N ALA A 104 3.72 11.77 -13.33
CA ALA A 104 2.71 12.81 -13.49
C ALA A 104 3.22 14.16 -12.98
N GLU A 105 3.26 15.18 -13.83
CA GLU A 105 3.72 16.53 -13.50
C GLU A 105 2.91 17.15 -12.33
N HIS A 106 1.60 16.90 -12.32
CA HIS A 106 0.67 17.40 -11.29
C HIS A 106 0.34 16.36 -10.22
N GLY A 107 1.09 15.24 -10.18
CA GLY A 107 0.83 14.12 -9.29
C GLY A 107 -0.36 13.26 -9.74
N ALA A 108 -0.73 12.31 -8.90
CA ALA A 108 -1.87 11.43 -9.13
C ALA A 108 -2.57 11.11 -7.81
N ASP A 109 -3.85 10.78 -7.92
CA ASP A 109 -4.63 10.26 -6.80
C ASP A 109 -4.39 8.74 -6.68
N ILE A 110 -4.34 8.26 -5.44
CA ILE A 110 -4.34 6.84 -5.12
C ILE A 110 -5.52 6.60 -4.18
N TRP A 111 -6.36 5.59 -4.48
CA TRP A 111 -7.48 5.20 -3.62
C TRP A 111 -7.23 3.83 -3.04
N ILE A 112 -7.52 3.70 -1.75
CA ILE A 112 -7.50 2.42 -1.04
C ILE A 112 -8.88 2.24 -0.44
N THR A 113 -9.60 1.25 -0.95
CA THR A 113 -10.95 0.95 -0.49
C THR A 113 -11.02 -0.47 0.04
N ALA A 114 -11.81 -0.68 1.09
CA ALA A 114 -12.13 -2.02 1.57
C ALA A 114 -13.62 -2.11 1.89
N GLN A 115 -14.29 -3.09 1.33
CA GLN A 115 -15.71 -3.31 1.46
C GLN A 115 -15.99 -4.78 1.77
N ARG A 116 -17.02 -5.02 2.58
CA ARG A 116 -17.48 -6.37 2.86
C ARG A 116 -18.41 -6.84 1.75
N GLU A 117 -18.13 -8.00 1.20
CA GLU A 117 -18.96 -8.69 0.22
C GLU A 117 -19.35 -10.08 0.78
N GLY A 118 -20.44 -10.13 1.54
CA GLY A 118 -20.90 -11.36 2.19
C GLY A 118 -19.90 -11.86 3.25
N GLN A 119 -19.25 -12.99 2.99
CA GLN A 119 -18.20 -13.57 3.85
C GLN A 119 -16.78 -13.27 3.36
N ALA A 120 -16.65 -12.36 2.41
CA ALA A 120 -15.37 -11.88 1.90
C ALA A 120 -15.19 -10.39 2.16
N VAL A 121 -13.94 -9.96 2.10
CA VAL A 121 -13.53 -8.55 2.06
C VAL A 121 -12.87 -8.29 0.72
N ARG A 122 -13.40 -7.33 -0.01
CA ARG A 122 -12.83 -6.82 -1.25
C ARG A 122 -12.01 -5.58 -0.93
N ILE A 123 -10.71 -5.65 -1.24
CA ILE A 123 -9.77 -4.54 -1.09
C ILE A 123 -9.35 -4.11 -2.49
N GLU A 124 -9.44 -2.82 -2.79
CA GLU A 124 -8.99 -2.26 -4.05
C GLU A 124 -7.98 -1.15 -3.82
N VAL A 125 -6.85 -1.24 -4.51
CA VAL A 125 -5.87 -0.18 -4.62
C VAL A 125 -5.91 0.31 -6.06
N ALA A 126 -6.28 1.56 -6.26
CA ALA A 126 -6.44 2.19 -7.57
C ALA A 126 -5.66 3.49 -7.64
N ASP A 127 -5.23 3.86 -8.84
CA ASP A 127 -4.59 5.14 -9.12
C ASP A 127 -5.23 5.85 -10.34
N SER A 128 -4.98 7.16 -10.45
CA SER A 128 -5.40 8.00 -11.57
C SER A 128 -4.26 8.29 -12.55
N GLY A 129 -3.23 7.47 -12.56
CA GLY A 129 -2.09 7.66 -13.44
C GLY A 129 -2.46 7.57 -14.94
N PRO A 130 -1.47 7.74 -15.82
CA PRO A 130 -1.70 7.71 -17.27
C PRO A 130 -2.18 6.34 -17.78
N GLY A 131 -2.27 5.36 -16.90
CA GLY A 131 -2.56 3.98 -17.27
C GLY A 131 -1.43 3.37 -18.10
N SER A 132 -1.67 2.20 -18.64
CA SER A 132 -0.68 1.54 -19.51
C SER A 132 -0.61 2.14 -20.92
N GLY A 133 -1.38 3.19 -21.22
CA GLY A 133 -1.31 3.98 -22.47
C GLY A 133 -1.12 3.19 -23.79
N GLY A 134 -1.57 1.95 -23.85
CA GLY A 134 -1.34 1.05 -24.97
C GLY A 134 0.08 0.48 -25.09
N THR A 135 1.03 0.94 -24.32
CA THR A 135 2.32 0.25 -24.12
C THR A 135 2.13 -0.80 -23.02
N PRO A 136 2.49 -2.04 -23.25
CA PRO A 136 2.58 -3.00 -22.15
C PRO A 136 3.51 -2.37 -21.13
N VAL A 137 2.97 -1.97 -19.96
CA VAL A 137 3.81 -1.69 -18.79
C VAL A 137 4.73 -2.89 -18.72
N ASP A 138 6.04 -2.65 -18.78
CA ASP A 138 7.04 -3.72 -18.81
C ASP A 138 6.61 -4.81 -17.85
N ALA A 139 6.04 -5.88 -18.41
CA ALA A 139 5.44 -6.97 -17.65
C ALA A 139 6.48 -7.60 -16.70
N GLN A 140 7.76 -7.32 -16.96
CA GLN A 140 8.86 -7.80 -16.14
C GLN A 140 9.08 -7.00 -14.84
N SER A 141 8.80 -5.69 -14.80
CA SER A 141 9.02 -4.91 -13.57
C SER A 141 7.78 -4.83 -12.67
N THR A 142 6.58 -4.86 -13.25
CA THR A 142 5.31 -4.93 -12.49
C THR A 142 4.99 -6.38 -12.11
N GLY A 143 5.43 -7.34 -12.93
CA GLY A 143 5.14 -8.76 -12.76
C GLY A 143 5.65 -9.36 -11.45
N VAL A 144 6.89 -9.07 -11.07
CA VAL A 144 7.50 -9.65 -9.84
C VAL A 144 6.75 -9.24 -8.57
N GLY A 145 6.39 -7.96 -8.45
CA GLY A 145 5.67 -7.46 -7.27
C GLY A 145 4.26 -8.04 -7.16
N LEU A 146 3.51 -8.10 -8.27
CA LEU A 146 2.16 -8.65 -8.29
C LEU A 146 2.15 -10.18 -8.13
N THR A 147 3.12 -10.89 -8.71
CA THR A 147 3.29 -12.33 -8.52
C THR A 147 3.55 -12.67 -7.07
N ASN A 148 4.44 -11.93 -6.39
CA ASN A 148 4.69 -12.14 -4.97
C ASN A 148 3.43 -11.93 -4.11
N ILE A 149 2.57 -10.99 -4.45
CA ILE A 149 1.29 -10.78 -3.76
C ILE A 149 0.36 -11.98 -3.98
N GLN A 150 0.24 -12.45 -5.22
CA GLN A 150 -0.56 -13.65 -5.55
C GLN A 150 -0.06 -14.88 -4.80
N ASP A 151 1.25 -15.13 -4.78
CA ASP A 151 1.85 -16.25 -4.05
C ASP A 151 1.56 -16.19 -2.55
N ARG A 152 1.65 -15.01 -1.96
CA ARG A 152 1.35 -14.80 -0.54
C ARG A 152 -0.13 -14.98 -0.23
N LEU A 153 -1.03 -14.55 -1.11
CA LEU A 153 -2.46 -14.79 -0.99
C LEU A 153 -2.80 -16.27 -1.11
N ALA A 154 -2.19 -16.96 -2.09
CA ALA A 154 -2.35 -18.39 -2.28
C ALA A 154 -1.85 -19.18 -1.05
N GLN A 155 -0.71 -18.80 -0.49
CA GLN A 155 -0.18 -19.40 0.73
C GLN A 155 -1.09 -19.17 1.95
N ALA A 156 -1.67 -17.97 2.07
CA ALA A 156 -2.48 -17.59 3.23
C ALA A 156 -3.91 -18.17 3.21
N TYR A 157 -4.51 -18.31 2.01
CA TYR A 157 -5.94 -18.60 1.86
C TYR A 157 -6.24 -19.74 0.88
N GLY A 158 -5.23 -20.33 0.23
CA GLY A 158 -5.45 -21.34 -0.81
C GLY A 158 -6.39 -20.84 -1.91
N PRO A 159 -7.39 -21.63 -2.31
CA PRO A 159 -8.33 -21.25 -3.37
C PRO A 159 -9.38 -20.21 -2.92
N ALA A 160 -9.43 -19.82 -1.64
CA ALA A 160 -10.42 -18.92 -1.09
C ALA A 160 -10.07 -17.43 -1.27
N HIS A 161 -9.09 -17.10 -2.09
CA HIS A 161 -8.76 -15.71 -2.43
C HIS A 161 -9.07 -15.39 -3.89
N GLY A 162 -9.31 -14.10 -4.16
CA GLY A 162 -9.38 -13.54 -5.49
C GLY A 162 -8.26 -12.51 -5.71
N PHE A 163 -7.74 -12.46 -6.92
CA PHE A 163 -6.80 -11.42 -7.35
C PHE A 163 -7.09 -11.06 -8.80
N SER A 164 -7.30 -9.79 -9.06
CA SER A 164 -7.51 -9.29 -10.40
C SER A 164 -6.92 -7.89 -10.58
N THR A 165 -6.66 -7.52 -11.81
CA THR A 165 -6.19 -6.18 -12.18
C THR A 165 -7.08 -5.60 -13.26
N ARG A 166 -7.23 -4.28 -13.26
CA ARG A 166 -8.03 -3.56 -14.24
C ARG A 166 -7.32 -2.26 -14.64
N THR A 167 -7.27 -2.00 -15.94
CA THR A 167 -6.92 -0.68 -16.48
C THR A 167 -8.21 0.06 -16.79
N ASN A 168 -8.33 1.30 -16.33
CA ASN A 168 -9.52 2.11 -16.56
C ASN A 168 -9.46 2.75 -17.95
N GLU A 169 -10.62 2.95 -18.58
CA GLU A 169 -10.71 3.52 -19.94
C GLU A 169 -10.15 4.95 -20.05
N HIS A 170 -10.18 5.70 -18.95
CA HIS A 170 -9.69 7.09 -18.86
C HIS A 170 -8.30 7.21 -18.25
N GLY A 171 -7.54 6.13 -18.19
CA GLY A 171 -6.27 6.02 -17.50
C GLY A 171 -6.43 5.50 -16.07
N GLY A 172 -5.30 5.17 -15.45
CA GLY A 172 -5.27 4.57 -14.11
C GLY A 172 -5.27 3.04 -14.13
N PHE A 173 -4.82 2.49 -13.01
CA PHE A 173 -4.68 1.06 -12.81
C PHE A 173 -5.29 0.69 -11.45
N SER A 174 -5.94 -0.46 -11.39
CA SER A 174 -6.53 -0.99 -10.17
C SER A 174 -6.07 -2.41 -9.93
N VAL A 175 -5.71 -2.71 -8.69
CA VAL A 175 -5.51 -4.07 -8.20
C VAL A 175 -6.60 -4.38 -7.19
N ILE A 176 -7.28 -5.49 -7.38
CA ILE A 176 -8.40 -5.94 -6.57
C ILE A 176 -8.00 -7.25 -5.91
N ILE A 177 -8.14 -7.29 -4.59
CA ILE A 177 -7.89 -8.47 -3.75
C ILE A 177 -9.19 -8.83 -3.05
N GLU A 178 -9.55 -10.10 -3.09
CA GLU A 178 -10.66 -10.66 -2.32
C GLU A 178 -10.10 -11.69 -1.34
N ILE A 179 -10.41 -11.53 -0.07
CA ILE A 179 -9.98 -12.43 1.00
C ILE A 179 -11.18 -12.85 1.85
N PRO A 180 -11.18 -14.06 2.43
CA PRO A 180 -12.22 -14.43 3.37
C PRO A 180 -12.19 -13.51 4.60
N LEU A 181 -13.38 -13.20 5.12
CA LEU A 181 -13.51 -12.44 6.36
C LEU A 181 -13.17 -13.34 7.55
N GLU A 182 -11.88 -13.50 7.82
CA GLU A 182 -11.39 -14.12 9.04
C GLU A 182 -11.36 -13.07 10.14
N THR A 183 -12.23 -13.19 11.13
CA THR A 183 -12.18 -12.41 12.37
C THR A 183 -11.72 -13.31 13.50
N ASP A 184 -11.06 -12.74 14.53
CA ASP A 184 -10.76 -13.49 15.75
C ASP A 184 -12.08 -14.00 16.35
N GLN A 185 -12.41 -15.25 16.11
CA GLN A 185 -13.35 -15.94 16.97
C GLN A 185 -12.64 -16.09 18.34
N LYS A 186 -12.99 -15.25 19.28
CA LYS A 186 -12.78 -15.60 20.68
C LYS A 186 -13.62 -16.84 20.91
N ASP A 187 -12.96 -18.00 20.98
CA ASP A 187 -13.54 -19.20 21.53
C ASP A 187 -14.00 -18.89 22.96
N TYR A 188 -15.27 -18.54 23.09
CA TYR A 188 -15.97 -18.64 24.34
C TYR A 188 -16.43 -20.11 24.49
N SER A 189 -15.54 -20.95 24.98
CA SER A 189 -15.85 -22.26 25.55
C SER A 189 -15.70 -22.20 27.05
#